data_3def48be7343f3495e3569f194f66745
#
_entry.id   3def48be7343f3495e3569f194f66745
#
_cell.length_a   1.000
_cell.length_b   1.000
_cell.length_c   1.000
_cell.angle_alpha   90.00
_cell.angle_beta   90.00
_cell.angle_gamma   90.00
#
_symmetry.space_group_name_H-M   'P 1'
#
loop_
_entity.id
_entity.type
_entity.pdbx_description
1 polymer ?
#
loop_
_entity_poly.entity_id
_entity_poly.type
_entity_poly.pdbx_seq_one_letter_code
_entity_poly.pdbx_strand_id
1 'polypeptide(L)'
;MSFRLFNGDAMKQFTLPLDKERQRPTLYLKSFFGLSAMLDTGAVLPVWVEDEELLQNMGAIKIAKNQPFGGFGGMTTGTLYRIPLFRCGDLMFPELPIIASRSELSCQMILSATMFSGLIYEIDDFHHKFNVTIPDTESIIRKLIIEDSNGKLHILCSGEEM
;
A
#
# COMPACT_ATOMS: atom_id res chain seq x y z
N MET A 1 -3.48 -28.68 9.32
CA MET A 1 -3.54 -28.25 10.66
C MET A 1 -2.33 -27.46 11.07
N SER A 2 -2.49 -26.65 11.97
CA SER A 2 -1.45 -25.75 12.31
C SER A 2 -0.90 -25.99 13.71
N PHE A 3 0.38 -26.30 13.79
CA PHE A 3 1.06 -26.40 15.06
C PHE A 3 1.12 -25.06 15.80
N ARG A 4 0.82 -23.96 15.11
CA ARG A 4 0.78 -22.62 15.72
C ARG A 4 -0.14 -22.55 16.90
N LEU A 5 -1.10 -23.41 16.97
CA LEU A 5 -2.01 -23.48 18.10
C LEU A 5 -1.32 -23.76 19.42
N PHE A 6 -0.15 -24.40 19.37
CA PHE A 6 0.56 -24.76 20.58
C PHE A 6 1.17 -23.59 21.31
N ASN A 7 1.57 -22.55 20.58
CA ASN A 7 2.13 -21.37 21.20
C ASN A 7 1.15 -20.20 21.26
N GLY A 8 -0.10 -20.45 20.89
CA GLY A 8 -1.14 -19.45 20.94
C GLY A 8 -1.08 -18.39 19.88
N ASP A 9 -0.17 -18.50 18.93
CA ASP A 9 -0.03 -17.52 17.86
C ASP A 9 -1.02 -17.82 16.75
N ALA A 10 -2.03 -16.97 16.64
CA ALA A 10 -3.03 -17.06 15.59
C ALA A 10 -2.62 -16.15 14.44
N MET A 11 -1.60 -16.55 13.67
CA MET A 11 -1.19 -15.78 12.50
C MET A 11 -2.19 -15.94 11.37
N LYS A 12 -2.54 -14.81 10.74
CA LYS A 12 -3.39 -14.77 9.57
C LYS A 12 -2.54 -14.69 8.32
N GLN A 13 -3.01 -15.30 7.26
CA GLN A 13 -2.30 -15.28 5.98
C GLN A 13 -3.28 -15.01 4.86
N PHE A 14 -2.81 -14.30 3.86
CA PHE A 14 -3.54 -14.15 2.61
C PHE A 14 -2.57 -14.09 1.44
N THR A 15 -3.09 -14.34 0.26
CA THR A 15 -2.31 -14.35 -0.98
C THR A 15 -3.01 -13.53 -2.03
N LEU A 16 -2.25 -12.71 -2.73
CA LEU A 16 -2.74 -11.96 -3.88
C LEU A 16 -2.01 -12.40 -5.14
N PRO A 17 -2.68 -12.39 -6.29
CA PRO A 17 -2.02 -12.74 -7.55
C PRO A 17 -1.06 -11.63 -7.99
N LEU A 18 0.07 -12.03 -8.55
CA LEU A 18 0.98 -11.14 -9.26
C LEU A 18 0.72 -11.24 -10.75
N ASP A 19 0.86 -10.12 -11.44
CA ASP A 19 0.80 -10.10 -12.90
C ASP A 19 2.10 -10.68 -13.45
N LYS A 20 2.01 -11.87 -14.05
CA LYS A 20 3.16 -12.61 -14.54
C LYS A 20 3.80 -11.99 -15.78
N GLU A 21 3.14 -11.03 -16.42
CA GLU A 21 3.67 -10.38 -17.60
C GLU A 21 4.45 -9.10 -17.30
N ARG A 22 4.55 -8.74 -16.01
CA ARG A 22 5.25 -7.53 -15.58
C ARG A 22 6.64 -7.85 -15.07
N GLN A 23 7.59 -6.97 -15.37
CA GLN A 23 8.96 -7.13 -14.89
C GLN A 23 9.09 -6.81 -13.40
N ARG A 24 8.23 -5.93 -12.88
CA ARG A 24 8.21 -5.58 -11.46
C ARG A 24 7.00 -6.20 -10.79
N PRO A 25 7.12 -6.58 -9.51
CA PRO A 25 5.99 -7.17 -8.79
C PRO A 25 4.77 -6.25 -8.82
N THR A 26 3.74 -6.67 -9.51
CA THR A 26 2.50 -5.90 -9.66
C THR A 26 1.35 -6.76 -9.21
N LEU A 27 0.64 -6.27 -8.20
CA LEU A 27 -0.52 -6.94 -7.63
C LEU A 27 -1.78 -6.60 -8.41
N TYR A 28 -2.70 -7.55 -8.46
CA TYR A 28 -4.05 -7.29 -8.92
C TYR A 28 -4.97 -7.25 -7.69
N LEU A 29 -5.53 -6.07 -7.43
CA LEU A 29 -6.40 -5.85 -6.26
C LEU A 29 -7.86 -6.07 -6.66
N LYS A 30 -8.24 -7.33 -6.77
CA LYS A 30 -9.57 -7.71 -7.23
C LYS A 30 -10.67 -7.14 -6.35
N SER A 31 -10.47 -7.12 -5.04
CA SER A 31 -11.48 -6.65 -4.10
C SER A 31 -11.46 -5.13 -3.90
N PHE A 32 -10.59 -4.41 -4.60
CA PHE A 32 -10.55 -2.96 -4.55
C PHE A 32 -10.46 -2.40 -5.97
N PHE A 33 -11.60 -2.24 -6.60
CA PHE A 33 -11.77 -1.64 -7.94
C PHE A 33 -10.96 -2.34 -9.06
N GLY A 34 -10.42 -3.52 -8.81
CA GLY A 34 -9.61 -4.24 -9.80
C GLY A 34 -8.33 -3.50 -10.19
N LEU A 35 -7.74 -2.75 -9.27
CA LEU A 35 -6.55 -1.96 -9.55
C LEU A 35 -5.31 -2.82 -9.70
N SER A 36 -4.40 -2.37 -10.57
CA SER A 36 -3.04 -2.91 -10.61
C SER A 36 -2.14 -2.03 -9.75
N ALA A 37 -1.42 -2.65 -8.84
CA ALA A 37 -0.61 -1.95 -7.86
C ALA A 37 0.80 -2.54 -7.81
N MET A 38 1.80 -1.71 -8.11
CA MET A 38 3.19 -2.13 -8.09
C MET A 38 3.76 -2.01 -6.69
N LEU A 39 4.49 -3.04 -6.26
CA LEU A 39 5.21 -3.00 -4.99
C LEU A 39 6.54 -2.28 -5.19
N ASP A 40 6.78 -1.24 -4.41
CA ASP A 40 8.02 -0.49 -4.44
C ASP A 40 8.52 -0.30 -3.01
N THR A 41 9.53 -1.09 -2.63
CA THR A 41 10.10 -1.03 -1.29
C THR A 41 10.83 0.28 -1.02
N GLY A 42 11.17 1.03 -2.05
CA GLY A 42 11.79 2.35 -1.90
C GLY A 42 10.80 3.49 -1.75
N ALA A 43 9.52 3.24 -1.98
CA ALA A 43 8.51 4.28 -1.84
C ALA A 43 8.13 4.46 -0.37
N VAL A 44 8.05 5.71 0.08
CA VAL A 44 7.66 6.05 1.45
C VAL A 44 6.15 6.17 1.56
N LEU A 45 5.53 6.81 0.59
CA LEU A 45 4.08 6.94 0.50
C LEU A 45 3.56 6.17 -0.71
N PRO A 46 2.34 5.65 -0.66
CA PRO A 46 1.72 5.15 -1.88
C PRO A 46 1.50 6.28 -2.87
N VAL A 47 1.60 5.96 -4.15
CA VAL A 47 1.50 6.95 -5.23
C VAL A 47 0.44 6.49 -6.22
N TRP A 48 -0.43 7.43 -6.60
CA TRP A 48 -1.39 7.23 -7.68
C TRP A 48 -0.79 7.79 -8.97
N VAL A 49 -0.63 6.96 -9.99
CA VAL A 49 0.11 7.35 -11.20
C VAL A 49 -0.79 7.51 -12.43
N GLU A 50 -2.08 7.33 -12.26
CA GLU A 50 -3.10 7.52 -13.28
C GLU A 50 -3.76 8.89 -13.16
N ASP A 51 -4.84 9.14 -13.91
CA ASP A 51 -5.61 10.37 -13.81
C ASP A 51 -6.20 10.56 -12.42
N GLU A 52 -6.14 11.78 -11.90
CA GLU A 52 -6.73 12.10 -10.60
C GLU A 52 -8.24 11.93 -10.60
N GLU A 53 -8.88 12.09 -11.75
CA GLU A 53 -10.33 11.89 -11.87
C GLU A 53 -10.73 10.48 -11.45
N LEU A 54 -9.96 9.47 -11.86
CA LEU A 54 -10.23 8.09 -11.47
C LEU A 54 -10.12 7.90 -9.96
N LEU A 55 -9.12 8.54 -9.37
CA LEU A 55 -8.92 8.49 -7.93
C LEU A 55 -10.07 9.15 -7.19
N GLN A 56 -10.53 10.30 -7.67
CA GLN A 56 -11.68 10.99 -7.10
C GLN A 56 -12.97 10.16 -7.23
N ASN A 57 -13.14 9.47 -8.36
CA ASN A 57 -14.30 8.61 -8.58
C ASN A 57 -14.35 7.43 -7.63
N MET A 58 -13.21 7.03 -7.08
CA MET A 58 -13.15 5.99 -6.05
C MET A 58 -13.40 6.54 -4.63
N GLY A 59 -13.75 7.81 -4.52
CA GLY A 59 -14.06 8.42 -3.24
C GLY A 59 -12.92 9.14 -2.57
N ALA A 60 -11.77 9.28 -3.22
CA ALA A 60 -10.64 9.98 -2.63
C ALA A 60 -10.92 11.47 -2.45
N ILE A 61 -10.41 12.02 -1.37
CA ILE A 61 -10.63 13.42 -0.98
C ILE A 61 -9.32 14.17 -1.12
N LYS A 62 -9.34 15.26 -1.88
CA LYS A 62 -8.17 16.10 -2.06
C LYS A 62 -7.84 16.84 -0.78
N ILE A 63 -6.57 16.75 -0.34
CA ILE A 63 -6.11 17.36 0.90
C ILE A 63 -5.23 18.58 0.62
N ALA A 64 -4.24 18.45 -0.29
CA ALA A 64 -3.29 19.52 -0.56
C ALA A 64 -2.71 19.38 -1.95
N LYS A 65 -2.45 20.52 -2.60
CA LYS A 65 -1.74 20.56 -3.88
C LYS A 65 -0.27 20.86 -3.66
N ASN A 66 0.52 20.53 -4.67
CA ASN A 66 1.96 20.84 -4.70
C ASN A 66 2.71 20.30 -3.48
N GLN A 67 2.33 19.11 -3.06
CA GLN A 67 2.99 18.45 -1.94
C GLN A 67 4.32 17.85 -2.43
N PRO A 68 5.46 18.26 -1.85
CA PRO A 68 6.75 17.66 -2.20
C PRO A 68 6.83 16.22 -1.70
N PHE A 69 7.42 15.35 -2.49
CA PHE A 69 7.70 13.98 -2.07
C PHE A 69 8.88 13.42 -2.84
N GLY A 70 9.55 12.40 -2.26
CA GLY A 70 10.63 11.69 -2.91
C GLY A 70 10.11 10.62 -3.84
N GLY A 71 10.68 10.55 -5.04
CA GLY A 71 10.27 9.56 -6.04
C GLY A 71 11.45 9.16 -6.91
N PHE A 72 11.14 8.51 -8.02
CA PHE A 72 12.17 8.15 -9.00
C PHE A 72 12.85 9.42 -9.52
N GLY A 73 14.18 9.48 -9.42
CA GLY A 73 14.92 10.61 -9.90
C GLY A 73 14.99 11.81 -8.99
N GLY A 74 14.57 11.68 -7.73
CA GLY A 74 14.70 12.74 -6.72
C GLY A 74 13.37 13.28 -6.22
N MET A 75 13.38 14.56 -5.82
CA MET A 75 12.18 15.21 -5.30
C MET A 75 11.27 15.69 -6.42
N THR A 76 9.99 15.52 -6.22
CA THR A 76 8.95 16.02 -7.12
C THR A 76 7.78 16.51 -6.30
N THR A 77 6.72 16.95 -6.95
CA THR A 77 5.49 17.37 -6.27
C THR A 77 4.29 16.63 -6.83
N GLY A 78 3.29 16.47 -6.01
CA GLY A 78 2.03 15.88 -6.41
C GLY A 78 0.89 16.41 -5.58
N THR A 79 -0.30 15.91 -5.81
CA THR A 79 -1.48 16.27 -5.06
C THR A 79 -1.74 15.21 -4.00
N LEU A 80 -1.81 15.61 -2.75
CA LEU A 80 -2.10 14.69 -1.65
C LEU A 80 -3.59 14.44 -1.57
N TYR A 81 -3.96 13.18 -1.60
CA TYR A 81 -5.32 12.71 -1.41
C TYR A 81 -5.41 11.79 -0.20
N ARG A 82 -6.62 11.57 0.23
CA ARG A 82 -6.93 10.58 1.25
C ARG A 82 -8.01 9.66 0.71
N ILE A 83 -7.74 8.36 0.72
CA ILE A 83 -8.74 7.35 0.39
C ILE A 83 -9.43 6.94 1.69
N PRO A 84 -10.75 7.12 1.82
CA PRO A 84 -11.44 6.82 3.09
C PRO A 84 -11.22 5.39 3.57
N LEU A 85 -11.22 4.43 2.67
CA LEU A 85 -10.91 3.05 3.00
C LEU A 85 -10.26 2.37 1.81
N PHE A 86 -9.02 1.98 1.96
CA PHE A 86 -8.28 1.22 0.97
C PHE A 86 -8.14 -0.23 1.44
N ARG A 87 -8.27 -1.17 0.53
CA ARG A 87 -8.13 -2.59 0.84
C ARG A 87 -7.04 -3.22 0.00
N CYS A 88 -6.21 -4.03 0.66
CA CYS A 88 -5.18 -4.83 -0.01
C CYS A 88 -5.24 -6.23 0.60
N GLY A 89 -5.91 -7.15 -0.10
CA GLY A 89 -6.21 -8.46 0.47
C GLY A 89 -7.05 -8.31 1.73
N ASP A 90 -6.60 -8.91 2.81
CA ASP A 90 -7.29 -8.81 4.10
C ASP A 90 -6.93 -7.54 4.88
N LEU A 91 -5.96 -6.77 4.40
CA LEU A 91 -5.57 -5.53 5.06
C LEU A 91 -6.54 -4.41 4.72
N MET A 92 -6.86 -3.61 5.71
CA MET A 92 -7.70 -2.42 5.56
C MET A 92 -6.94 -1.18 6.03
N PHE A 93 -6.95 -0.15 5.20
CA PHE A 93 -6.26 1.10 5.50
C PHE A 93 -7.28 2.24 5.50
N PRO A 94 -7.87 2.57 6.66
CA PRO A 94 -8.75 3.73 6.75
C PRO A 94 -7.93 5.01 6.57
N GLU A 95 -8.51 5.96 5.85
CA GLU A 95 -7.90 7.27 5.64
C GLU A 95 -6.49 7.19 5.07
N LEU A 96 -6.30 6.35 4.04
CA LEU A 96 -4.98 6.14 3.44
C LEU A 96 -4.52 7.40 2.71
N PRO A 97 -3.39 8.01 3.10
CA PRO A 97 -2.80 9.09 2.33
C PRO A 97 -2.13 8.54 1.07
N ILE A 98 -2.34 9.22 -0.04
CA ILE A 98 -1.77 8.83 -1.32
C ILE A 98 -1.43 10.08 -2.12
N ILE A 99 -0.27 10.08 -2.76
CA ILE A 99 0.17 11.19 -3.60
C ILE A 99 -0.20 10.89 -5.04
N ALA A 100 -0.96 11.78 -5.66
CA ALA A 100 -1.25 11.68 -7.09
C ALA A 100 -0.15 12.39 -7.86
N SER A 101 0.58 11.63 -8.65
CA SER A 101 1.63 12.14 -9.51
C SER A 101 1.68 11.28 -10.76
N ARG A 102 1.15 11.80 -11.85
CA ARG A 102 1.00 11.05 -13.08
C ARG A 102 2.37 10.58 -13.60
N SER A 103 2.41 9.33 -14.01
CA SER A 103 3.60 8.70 -14.52
C SER A 103 3.20 7.71 -15.62
N GLU A 104 4.14 7.39 -16.51
CA GLU A 104 3.92 6.44 -17.59
C GLU A 104 4.17 4.98 -17.18
N LEU A 105 4.04 4.69 -15.90
CA LEU A 105 4.12 3.32 -15.42
C LEU A 105 2.89 2.53 -15.85
N SER A 106 3.07 1.25 -16.04
CA SER A 106 2.00 0.37 -16.51
C SER A 106 1.11 -0.17 -15.38
N CYS A 107 1.08 0.53 -14.26
CA CYS A 107 0.18 0.25 -13.13
C CYS A 107 -0.62 1.49 -12.82
N GLN A 108 -1.60 1.37 -11.94
CA GLN A 108 -2.44 2.49 -11.53
C GLN A 108 -1.95 3.13 -10.25
N MET A 109 -1.30 2.36 -9.38
CA MET A 109 -0.73 2.90 -8.16
C MET A 109 0.54 2.16 -7.76
N ILE A 110 1.28 2.78 -6.86
CA ILE A 110 2.48 2.19 -6.25
C ILE A 110 2.18 2.01 -4.78
N LEU A 111 2.40 0.79 -4.27
CA LEU A 111 2.29 0.51 -2.85
C LEU A 111 3.65 0.70 -2.19
N SER A 112 3.65 1.33 -1.03
CA SER A 112 4.88 1.57 -0.29
C SER A 112 5.16 0.45 0.70
N ALA A 113 6.44 0.23 1.00
CA ALA A 113 6.85 -0.76 1.99
C ALA A 113 6.29 -0.44 3.38
N THR A 114 6.08 0.84 3.67
CA THR A 114 5.55 1.28 4.97
C THR A 114 4.19 0.65 5.28
N MET A 115 3.39 0.41 4.24
CA MET A 115 2.06 -0.21 4.41
C MET A 115 2.15 -1.61 5.01
N PHE A 116 3.26 -2.30 4.83
CA PHE A 116 3.46 -3.68 5.28
C PHE A 116 4.41 -3.77 6.48
N SER A 117 4.66 -2.65 7.14
CA SER A 117 5.56 -2.62 8.30
C SER A 117 5.09 -3.58 9.39
N GLY A 118 5.99 -4.39 9.91
CA GLY A 118 5.67 -5.39 10.94
C GLY A 118 5.07 -6.69 10.40
N LEU A 119 4.76 -6.74 9.11
CA LEU A 119 4.23 -7.94 8.49
C LEU A 119 5.34 -8.74 7.83
N ILE A 120 5.06 -10.02 7.61
CA ILE A 120 5.95 -10.89 6.85
C ILE A 120 5.33 -11.02 5.47
N TYR A 121 6.09 -10.67 4.43
CA TYR A 121 5.58 -10.83 3.09
C TYR A 121 6.63 -11.42 2.17
N GLU A 122 6.16 -12.12 1.15
CA GLU A 122 7.03 -12.82 0.21
C GLU A 122 6.50 -12.65 -1.20
N ILE A 123 7.39 -12.32 -2.11
CA ILE A 123 7.09 -12.29 -3.54
C ILE A 123 7.55 -13.62 -4.11
N ASP A 124 6.59 -14.45 -4.51
CA ASP A 124 6.85 -15.75 -5.10
C ASP A 124 6.72 -15.63 -6.62
N ASP A 125 7.83 -15.35 -7.28
CA ASP A 125 7.84 -15.18 -8.73
C ASP A 125 7.54 -16.47 -9.47
N PHE A 126 7.89 -17.59 -8.88
CA PHE A 126 7.67 -18.88 -9.52
C PHE A 126 6.18 -19.20 -9.65
N HIS A 127 5.41 -18.94 -8.58
CA HIS A 127 3.97 -19.19 -8.57
C HIS A 127 3.15 -17.94 -8.85
N HIS A 128 3.78 -16.81 -9.11
CA HIS A 128 3.14 -15.51 -9.36
C HIS A 128 2.18 -15.11 -8.24
N LYS A 129 2.69 -15.14 -7.02
CA LYS A 129 1.91 -14.84 -5.82
C LYS A 129 2.64 -13.89 -4.91
N PHE A 130 1.86 -13.07 -4.24
CA PHE A 130 2.31 -12.23 -3.13
C PHE A 130 1.67 -12.78 -1.87
N ASN A 131 2.47 -13.34 -0.99
CA ASN A 131 2.01 -13.98 0.24
C ASN A 131 2.28 -13.06 1.41
N VAL A 132 1.25 -12.82 2.22
CA VAL A 132 1.36 -11.96 3.40
C VAL A 132 0.97 -12.76 4.63
N THR A 133 1.81 -12.69 5.65
CA THR A 133 1.55 -13.27 6.96
C THR A 133 1.44 -12.13 7.96
N ILE A 134 0.32 -12.08 8.67
CA ILE A 134 0.04 -11.07 9.68
C ILE A 134 0.30 -11.71 11.04
N PRO A 135 1.40 -11.34 11.72
CA PRO A 135 1.65 -11.85 13.07
C PRO A 135 0.54 -11.46 14.02
N ASP A 136 0.37 -12.24 15.07
CA ASP A 136 -0.69 -12.04 16.05
C ASP A 136 -0.59 -10.70 16.76
N THR A 137 0.60 -10.13 16.82
CA THR A 137 0.85 -8.81 17.41
C THR A 137 0.43 -7.66 16.50
N GLU A 138 0.04 -7.94 15.24
CA GLU A 138 -0.30 -6.92 14.25
C GLU A 138 -1.78 -6.97 13.92
N SER A 139 -2.31 -5.84 13.46
CA SER A 139 -3.72 -5.70 13.12
C SER A 139 -3.92 -5.72 11.60
N ILE A 140 -5.07 -6.20 11.17
CA ILE A 140 -5.48 -6.08 9.75
C ILE A 140 -5.94 -4.66 9.42
N ILE A 141 -6.33 -3.88 10.42
CA ILE A 141 -6.67 -2.47 10.25
C ILE A 141 -5.42 -1.67 10.53
N ARG A 142 -4.93 -0.97 9.52
CA ARG A 142 -3.63 -0.30 9.58
C ARG A 142 -3.77 1.14 9.11
N LYS A 143 -3.16 2.04 9.83
CA LYS A 143 -3.23 3.46 9.52
C LYS A 143 -1.85 4.00 9.17
N LEU A 144 -1.74 4.64 8.02
CA LEU A 144 -0.54 5.38 7.66
C LEU A 144 -0.65 6.78 8.21
N ILE A 145 0.34 7.17 9.01
CA ILE A 145 0.37 8.48 9.66
C ILE A 145 1.50 9.29 9.06
N ILE A 146 1.18 10.49 8.58
CA ILE A 146 2.16 11.43 8.07
C ILE A 146 2.52 12.38 9.21
N GLU A 147 3.79 12.43 9.57
CA GLU A 147 4.30 13.38 10.55
C GLU A 147 5.30 14.31 9.88
N ASP A 148 5.16 15.60 10.14
CA ASP A 148 6.12 16.60 9.69
C ASP A 148 7.01 16.97 10.86
N SER A 149 8.29 16.62 10.75
CA SER A 149 9.28 16.92 11.77
C SER A 149 10.43 17.68 11.12
N ASN A 150 10.61 18.96 11.47
CA ASN A 150 11.68 19.82 10.95
C ASN A 150 11.69 19.90 9.42
N GLY A 151 10.51 19.99 8.80
CA GLY A 151 10.38 20.05 7.35
C GLY A 151 10.54 18.73 6.64
N LYS A 152 10.68 17.62 7.37
CA LYS A 152 10.74 16.28 6.79
C LYS A 152 9.48 15.51 7.11
N LEU A 153 8.95 14.86 6.11
CA LEU A 153 7.80 13.98 6.30
C LEU A 153 8.26 12.60 6.76
N HIS A 154 7.67 12.14 7.84
CA HIS A 154 7.87 10.80 8.34
C HIS A 154 6.56 10.03 8.20
N ILE A 155 6.64 8.84 7.67
CA ILE A 155 5.48 8.00 7.47
C ILE A 155 5.56 6.81 8.42
N LEU A 156 4.55 6.68 9.25
CA LEU A 156 4.46 5.59 10.20
C LEU A 156 3.22 4.78 9.88
N CYS A 157 3.33 3.47 10.07
CA CYS A 157 2.18 2.59 9.97
C CYS A 157 1.89 2.03 11.36
N SER A 158 0.69 2.28 11.86
CA SER A 158 0.25 1.72 13.13
C SER A 158 -0.94 0.82 12.91
N GLY A 159 -1.01 -0.29 13.67
CA GLY A 159 -2.19 -1.12 13.70
C GLY A 159 -3.25 -0.50 14.60
N GLU A 160 -4.51 -0.69 14.23
CA GLU A 160 -5.63 -0.27 15.05
C GLU A 160 -6.44 -1.49 15.50
N GLU A 161 -6.95 -1.43 16.72
CA GLU A 161 -7.85 -2.46 17.21
C GLU A 161 -9.25 -2.25 16.63
N MET A 162 -9.89 -3.36 16.37
CA MET A 162 -11.27 -3.33 15.89
C MET A 162 -12.27 -3.16 17.01
#